data_75f39466ecedcd341aa1d9888d3a903d
#
_entry.id   75f39466ecedcd341aa1d9888d3a903d
#
_cell.length_a   1.000
_cell.length_b   1.000
_cell.length_c   1.000
_cell.angle_alpha   90.00
_cell.angle_beta   90.00
_cell.angle_gamma   90.00
#
_symmetry.space_group_name_H-M   'P 1'
#
loop_
_entity.id
_entity.type
_entity.pdbx_description
1 polymer ?
#
loop_
_entity_poly.entity_id
_entity_poly.type
_entity_poly.pdbx_seq_one_letter_code
_entity_poly.pdbx_strand_id
1 'polypeptide(L)'
;MLATRNLPTPSRIALEIMRLSSNKNIPLNDIADIVDKDPALSGKLLQYANTALFASTGPVISIRKAIVRLGINVVMGLALGFSLLAKNRQGRCENFDYDHFWSGSLATAIAARGLAEIRTGFDPDELFVCGLLSQIGRLALASIYPQKYSTILEGKPSDSELLLQESGEFGIDHVELT
;
A
#
# COMPACT_ATOMS: atom_id res chain seq x y z
N MET A 1 21.00 11.44 15.31
CA MET A 1 20.62 11.99 13.99
C MET A 1 20.02 10.83 13.18
N LEU A 2 18.71 10.73 13.14
CA LEU A 2 18.00 9.73 12.34
C LEU A 2 18.30 9.98 10.86
N ALA A 3 18.78 8.96 10.19
CA ALA A 3 19.12 9.03 8.76
C ALA A 3 17.85 9.14 7.92
N THR A 4 17.34 10.36 7.77
CA THR A 4 16.16 10.70 6.95
C THR A 4 16.31 10.40 5.45
N ARG A 5 17.44 9.83 5.03
CA ARG A 5 17.78 9.60 3.62
C ARG A 5 17.18 8.35 2.98
N ASN A 6 16.57 7.43 3.74
CA ASN A 6 16.15 6.12 3.23
C ASN A 6 14.68 5.75 3.52
N LEU A 7 13.86 6.67 3.98
CA LEU A 7 12.43 6.39 4.12
C LEU A 7 11.79 6.08 2.76
N PRO A 8 10.93 5.08 2.69
CA PRO A 8 10.13 4.81 1.49
C PRO A 8 9.39 6.08 1.08
N THR A 9 9.73 6.62 -0.07
CA THR A 9 9.11 7.87 -0.56
C THR A 9 8.22 7.52 -1.74
N PRO A 10 6.95 7.94 -1.75
CA PRO A 10 6.04 7.74 -2.87
C PRO A 10 6.62 8.27 -4.19
N SER A 11 6.22 7.68 -5.31
CA SER A 11 6.60 8.19 -6.62
C SER A 11 5.98 9.57 -6.85
N ARG A 12 6.56 10.32 -7.80
CA ARG A 12 6.01 11.62 -8.20
C ARG A 12 4.54 11.50 -8.63
N ILE A 13 4.19 10.43 -9.32
CA ILE A 13 2.83 10.16 -9.80
C ILE A 13 1.88 9.91 -8.61
N ALA A 14 2.28 9.09 -7.64
CA ALA A 14 1.47 8.87 -6.45
C ALA A 14 1.24 10.15 -5.64
N LEU A 15 2.27 10.99 -5.47
CA LEU A 15 2.14 12.30 -4.83
C LEU A 15 1.22 13.25 -5.60
N GLU A 16 1.27 13.22 -6.94
CA GLU A 16 0.41 14.03 -7.79
C GLU A 16 -1.05 13.60 -7.68
N ILE A 17 -1.32 12.28 -7.68
CA ILE A 17 -2.66 11.72 -7.46
C ILE A 17 -3.18 12.13 -6.08
N MET A 18 -2.38 12.01 -5.02
CA MET A 18 -2.76 12.43 -3.67
C MET A 18 -3.09 13.90 -3.58
N ARG A 19 -2.26 14.77 -4.16
CA ARG A 19 -2.49 16.21 -4.17
C ARG A 19 -3.79 16.57 -4.87
N LEU A 20 -4.08 15.90 -5.96
CA LEU A 20 -5.29 16.14 -6.71
C LEU A 20 -6.53 15.64 -5.95
N SER A 21 -6.49 14.44 -5.37
CA SER A 21 -7.62 13.84 -4.65
C SER A 21 -8.03 14.61 -3.39
N SER A 22 -7.18 15.49 -2.87
CA SER A 22 -7.53 16.40 -1.76
C SER A 22 -8.57 17.46 -2.14
N ASN A 23 -8.82 17.65 -3.43
CA ASN A 23 -9.85 18.56 -3.94
C ASN A 23 -11.10 17.77 -4.37
N LYS A 24 -12.20 17.88 -3.63
CA LYS A 24 -13.46 17.14 -3.86
C LYS A 24 -14.09 17.34 -5.25
N ASN A 25 -13.65 18.31 -6.04
CA ASN A 25 -14.23 18.67 -7.34
C ASN A 25 -13.32 18.35 -8.54
N ILE A 26 -12.33 17.45 -8.37
CA ILE A 26 -11.45 17.11 -9.48
C ILE A 26 -12.16 16.26 -10.52
N PRO A 27 -12.03 16.57 -11.80
CA PRO A 27 -12.48 15.71 -12.88
C PRO A 27 -11.74 14.38 -12.85
N LEU A 28 -12.48 13.26 -12.88
CA LEU A 28 -11.88 11.91 -12.94
C LEU A 28 -10.91 11.74 -14.10
N ASN A 29 -11.09 12.54 -15.16
CA ASN A 29 -10.21 12.55 -16.32
C ASN A 29 -8.79 12.98 -15.97
N ASP A 30 -8.62 13.97 -15.11
CA ASP A 30 -7.30 14.49 -14.73
C ASP A 30 -6.49 13.42 -13.97
N ILE A 31 -7.18 12.62 -13.15
CA ILE A 31 -6.57 11.50 -12.43
C ILE A 31 -6.22 10.37 -13.40
N ALA A 32 -7.10 10.06 -14.34
CA ALA A 32 -6.85 9.05 -15.36
C ALA A 32 -5.64 9.42 -16.22
N ASP A 33 -5.53 10.68 -16.64
CA ASP A 33 -4.40 11.19 -17.43
C ASP A 33 -3.06 11.10 -16.69
N ILE A 34 -3.08 11.22 -15.36
CA ILE A 34 -1.87 11.06 -14.54
C ILE A 34 -1.50 9.59 -14.40
N VAL A 35 -2.48 8.72 -14.13
CA VAL A 35 -2.27 7.28 -14.02
C VAL A 35 -1.75 6.70 -15.34
N ASP A 36 -2.31 7.15 -16.48
CA ASP A 36 -1.91 6.69 -17.82
C ASP A 36 -0.45 7.03 -18.18
N LYS A 37 0.17 7.98 -17.48
CA LYS A 37 1.63 8.26 -17.62
C LYS A 37 2.53 7.17 -17.04
N ASP A 38 1.98 6.26 -16.22
CA ASP A 38 2.72 5.14 -15.64
C ASP A 38 2.10 3.80 -16.09
N PRO A 39 2.66 3.15 -17.14
CA PRO A 39 2.13 1.89 -17.64
C PRO A 39 2.11 0.76 -16.61
N ALA A 40 3.06 0.77 -15.65
CA ALA A 40 3.12 -0.26 -14.60
C ALA A 40 1.98 -0.08 -13.60
N LEU A 41 1.70 1.15 -13.18
CA LEU A 41 0.58 1.50 -12.34
C LEU A 41 -0.75 1.23 -13.05
N SER A 42 -0.88 1.67 -14.31
CA SER A 42 -2.06 1.43 -15.15
C SER A 42 -2.40 -0.05 -15.26
N GLY A 43 -1.39 -0.89 -15.59
CA GLY A 43 -1.58 -2.34 -15.69
C GLY A 43 -2.07 -2.96 -14.39
N LYS A 44 -1.53 -2.54 -13.26
CA LYS A 44 -1.94 -3.03 -11.94
C LYS A 44 -3.34 -2.58 -11.55
N LEU A 45 -3.70 -1.33 -11.79
CA LEU A 45 -5.06 -0.83 -11.52
C LEU A 45 -6.09 -1.55 -12.37
N LEU A 46 -5.81 -1.80 -13.66
CA LEU A 46 -6.68 -2.59 -14.52
C LEU A 46 -6.82 -4.04 -14.05
N GLN A 47 -5.72 -4.67 -13.67
CA GLN A 47 -5.73 -6.01 -13.08
C GLN A 47 -6.61 -6.05 -11.83
N TYR A 48 -6.49 -5.05 -10.97
CA TYR A 48 -7.24 -4.94 -9.73
C TYR A 48 -8.74 -4.74 -9.97
N ALA A 49 -9.07 -3.80 -10.85
CA ALA A 49 -10.46 -3.53 -11.22
C ALA A 49 -11.17 -4.76 -11.86
N ASN A 50 -10.41 -5.72 -12.34
CA ASN A 50 -10.92 -6.96 -12.93
C ASN A 50 -10.87 -8.17 -11.98
N THR A 51 -10.45 -8.00 -10.72
CA THR A 51 -10.57 -9.08 -9.73
C THR A 51 -12.03 -9.38 -9.39
N ALA A 52 -12.30 -10.60 -8.93
CA ALA A 52 -13.66 -11.02 -8.55
C ALA A 52 -14.32 -10.08 -7.53
N LEU A 53 -13.53 -9.44 -6.68
CA LEU A 53 -14.01 -8.50 -5.66
C LEU A 53 -14.70 -7.26 -6.26
N PHE A 54 -14.21 -6.78 -7.40
CA PHE A 54 -14.72 -5.58 -8.08
C PHE A 54 -15.45 -5.89 -9.39
N ALA A 55 -15.52 -7.16 -9.78
CA ALA A 55 -16.16 -7.58 -11.03
C ALA A 55 -17.69 -7.51 -10.92
N SER A 56 -18.30 -6.42 -11.39
CA SER A 56 -19.74 -6.28 -11.43
C SER A 56 -20.35 -6.39 -12.84
N THR A 57 -19.70 -5.84 -13.86
CA THR A 57 -20.30 -5.68 -15.21
C THR A 57 -19.28 -5.83 -16.33
N GLY A 58 -18.64 -7.01 -16.44
CA GLY A 58 -17.68 -7.30 -17.51
C GLY A 58 -16.29 -6.65 -17.33
N PRO A 59 -15.35 -6.93 -18.24
CA PRO A 59 -13.97 -6.51 -18.11
C PRO A 59 -13.77 -5.00 -18.26
N VAL A 60 -12.91 -4.42 -17.43
CA VAL A 60 -12.47 -3.03 -17.53
C VAL A 60 -11.14 -2.97 -18.28
N ILE A 61 -11.10 -2.21 -19.36
CA ILE A 61 -9.93 -2.05 -20.23
C ILE A 61 -9.43 -0.59 -20.30
N SER A 62 -10.02 0.33 -19.54
CA SER A 62 -9.59 1.72 -19.49
C SER A 62 -9.41 2.21 -18.05
N ILE A 63 -8.42 3.05 -17.81
CA ILE A 63 -8.14 3.61 -16.48
C ILE A 63 -9.32 4.41 -15.94
N ARG A 64 -9.99 5.18 -16.78
CA ARG A 64 -11.20 5.92 -16.38
C ARG A 64 -12.29 5.00 -15.82
N LYS A 65 -12.55 3.88 -16.49
CA LYS A 65 -13.52 2.88 -15.99
C LYS A 65 -13.01 2.18 -14.73
N ALA A 66 -11.71 1.96 -14.62
CA ALA A 66 -11.10 1.41 -13.41
C ALA A 66 -11.30 2.35 -12.22
N ILE A 67 -11.06 3.66 -12.39
CA ILE A 67 -11.28 4.65 -11.33
C ILE A 67 -12.75 4.70 -10.90
N VAL A 68 -13.69 4.68 -11.85
CA VAL A 68 -15.12 4.64 -11.52
C VAL A 68 -15.52 3.38 -10.76
N ARG A 69 -14.93 2.24 -11.12
CA ARG A 69 -15.22 0.95 -10.46
C ARG A 69 -14.60 0.82 -9.08
N LEU A 70 -13.36 1.26 -8.92
CA LEU A 70 -12.59 1.12 -7.69
C LEU A 70 -12.91 2.23 -6.67
N GLY A 71 -13.30 3.40 -7.14
CA GLY A 71 -13.33 4.61 -6.35
C GLY A 71 -11.96 5.29 -6.26
N ILE A 72 -11.98 6.60 -6.03
CA ILE A 72 -10.76 7.42 -6.01
C ILE A 72 -9.84 7.07 -4.84
N ASN A 73 -10.41 6.77 -3.67
CA ASN A 73 -9.66 6.45 -2.46
C ASN A 73 -8.88 5.15 -2.64
N VAL A 74 -9.49 4.12 -3.22
CA VAL A 74 -8.83 2.85 -3.53
C VAL A 74 -7.71 3.05 -4.55
N VAL A 75 -7.96 3.82 -5.62
CA VAL A 75 -6.93 4.12 -6.64
C VAL A 75 -5.74 4.85 -6.01
N MET A 76 -5.99 5.78 -5.10
CA MET A 76 -4.99 6.52 -4.36
C MET A 76 -4.14 5.60 -3.47
N GLY A 77 -4.80 4.74 -2.68
CA GLY A 77 -4.14 3.76 -1.82
C GLY A 77 -3.27 2.79 -2.62
N LEU A 78 -3.80 2.27 -3.74
CA LEU A 78 -3.06 1.38 -4.63
C LEU A 78 -1.88 2.10 -5.30
N ALA A 79 -2.05 3.35 -5.75
CA ALA A 79 -0.97 4.14 -6.35
C ALA A 79 0.16 4.38 -5.34
N LEU A 80 -0.17 4.69 -4.08
CA LEU A 80 0.78 4.79 -2.98
C LEU A 80 1.50 3.46 -2.74
N GLY A 81 0.75 2.39 -2.49
CA GLY A 81 1.28 1.07 -2.21
C GLY A 81 2.22 0.59 -3.33
N PHE A 82 1.77 0.65 -4.58
CA PHE A 82 2.59 0.24 -5.73
C PHE A 82 3.81 1.14 -5.95
N SER A 83 3.71 2.42 -5.64
CA SER A 83 4.83 3.35 -5.73
C SER A 83 5.93 3.02 -4.71
N LEU A 84 5.54 2.67 -3.50
CA LEU A 84 6.46 2.21 -2.45
C LEU A 84 7.08 0.86 -2.82
N LEU A 85 6.30 -0.04 -3.44
CA LEU A 85 6.74 -1.31 -3.99
C LEU A 85 7.82 -1.17 -5.06
N ALA A 86 7.58 -0.32 -6.07
CA ALA A 86 8.46 -0.21 -7.22
C ALA A 86 9.90 0.18 -6.83
N LYS A 87 10.05 0.97 -5.76
CA LYS A 87 11.35 1.36 -5.21
C LYS A 87 12.00 0.30 -4.33
N ASN A 88 11.21 -0.62 -3.75
CA ASN A 88 11.69 -1.55 -2.71
C ASN A 88 11.53 -3.02 -3.10
N ARG A 89 11.22 -3.36 -4.34
CA ARG A 89 11.05 -4.74 -4.83
C ARG A 89 12.31 -5.60 -4.70
N GLN A 90 13.47 -4.98 -4.56
CA GLN A 90 14.76 -5.58 -4.26
C GLN A 90 15.39 -4.79 -3.12
N GLY A 91 14.66 -4.68 -2.01
CA GLY A 91 15.16 -4.01 -0.82
C GLY A 91 16.42 -4.71 -0.31
N ARG A 92 17.25 -3.96 0.45
CA ARG A 92 18.50 -4.47 1.01
C ARG A 92 18.31 -5.41 2.21
N CYS A 93 17.09 -5.62 2.65
CA CYS A 93 16.74 -6.52 3.75
C CYS A 93 16.51 -7.94 3.20
N GLU A 94 17.52 -8.80 3.29
CA GLU A 94 17.54 -10.12 2.63
C GLU A 94 16.44 -11.05 3.12
N ASN A 95 16.12 -11.05 4.41
CA ASN A 95 15.11 -11.92 5.01
C ASN A 95 13.69 -11.31 5.01
N PHE A 96 13.50 -10.13 4.39
CA PHE A 96 12.18 -9.53 4.25
C PHE A 96 11.52 -9.98 2.96
N ASP A 97 10.48 -10.79 3.06
CA ASP A 97 9.69 -11.24 1.91
C ASP A 97 8.75 -10.13 1.44
N TYR A 98 9.20 -9.35 0.47
CA TYR A 98 8.46 -8.23 -0.09
C TYR A 98 7.18 -8.67 -0.81
N ASP A 99 7.18 -9.81 -1.47
CA ASP A 99 6.01 -10.31 -2.19
C ASP A 99 4.92 -10.79 -1.21
N HIS A 100 5.33 -11.49 -0.16
CA HIS A 100 4.43 -11.90 0.92
C HIS A 100 3.87 -10.69 1.68
N PHE A 101 4.71 -9.70 2.00
CA PHE A 101 4.29 -8.46 2.66
C PHE A 101 3.16 -7.77 1.89
N TRP A 102 3.33 -7.60 0.57
CA TRP A 102 2.32 -6.91 -0.24
C TRP A 102 1.06 -7.73 -0.47
N SER A 103 1.21 -9.03 -0.64
CA SER A 103 0.05 -9.94 -0.74
C SER A 103 -0.78 -9.91 0.54
N GLY A 104 -0.12 -9.90 1.69
CA GLY A 104 -0.74 -9.78 3.00
C GLY A 104 -1.42 -8.41 3.22
N SER A 105 -0.73 -7.32 2.91
CA SER A 105 -1.29 -5.96 2.99
C SER A 105 -2.55 -5.83 2.15
N LEU A 106 -2.53 -6.43 0.95
CA LEU A 106 -3.66 -6.43 0.05
C LEU A 106 -4.83 -7.27 0.57
N ALA A 107 -4.55 -8.47 1.09
CA ALA A 107 -5.57 -9.32 1.69
C ALA A 107 -6.23 -8.61 2.89
N THR A 108 -5.43 -7.91 3.70
CA THR A 108 -5.93 -7.10 4.84
C THR A 108 -6.82 -5.96 4.35
N ALA A 109 -6.43 -5.24 3.30
CA ALA A 109 -7.23 -4.17 2.72
C ALA A 109 -8.60 -4.66 2.22
N ILE A 110 -8.61 -5.81 1.53
CA ILE A 110 -9.82 -6.45 1.03
C ILE A 110 -10.74 -6.86 2.19
N ALA A 111 -10.17 -7.49 3.21
CA ALA A 111 -10.93 -7.92 4.39
C ALA A 111 -11.51 -6.72 5.15
N ALA A 112 -10.72 -5.66 5.35
CA ALA A 112 -11.16 -4.44 6.01
C ALA A 112 -12.32 -3.76 5.26
N ARG A 113 -12.23 -3.67 3.92
CA ARG A 113 -13.33 -3.17 3.09
C ARG A 113 -14.58 -4.02 3.23
N GLY A 114 -14.47 -5.35 3.10
CA GLY A 114 -15.60 -6.26 3.21
C GLY A 114 -16.28 -6.19 4.59
N LEU A 115 -15.53 -6.01 5.65
CA LEU A 115 -16.08 -5.79 7.00
C LEU A 115 -16.82 -4.45 7.10
N ALA A 116 -16.32 -3.39 6.46
CA ALA A 116 -16.99 -2.09 6.42
C ALA A 116 -18.33 -2.14 5.69
N GLU A 117 -18.44 -2.94 4.63
CA GLU A 117 -19.70 -3.12 3.89
C GLU A 117 -20.80 -3.77 4.74
N ILE A 118 -20.42 -4.57 5.74
CA ILE A 118 -21.35 -5.25 6.67
C ILE A 118 -21.69 -4.37 7.88
N ARG A 119 -20.82 -3.41 8.24
CA ARG A 119 -20.96 -2.54 9.41
C ARG A 119 -21.32 -1.12 9.00
N THR A 120 -22.34 -0.55 9.65
CA THR A 120 -22.72 0.85 9.46
C THR A 120 -21.73 1.79 10.16
N GLY A 121 -21.43 2.93 9.56
CA GLY A 121 -20.61 3.98 10.17
C GLY A 121 -19.16 4.04 9.73
N PHE A 122 -18.74 3.16 8.81
CA PHE A 122 -17.40 3.17 8.22
C PHE A 122 -17.48 3.32 6.71
N ASP A 123 -16.56 4.08 6.13
CA ASP A 123 -16.39 4.16 4.68
C ASP A 123 -15.55 2.94 4.22
N PRO A 124 -16.07 2.05 3.37
CA PRO A 124 -15.34 0.89 2.89
C PRO A 124 -14.03 1.24 2.17
N ASP A 125 -14.01 2.36 1.43
CA ASP A 125 -12.82 2.79 0.69
C ASP A 125 -11.74 3.34 1.63
N GLU A 126 -12.11 4.01 2.70
CA GLU A 126 -11.18 4.45 3.75
C GLU A 126 -10.59 3.25 4.48
N LEU A 127 -11.42 2.26 4.87
CA LEU A 127 -10.92 1.06 5.53
C LEU A 127 -10.05 0.19 4.62
N PHE A 128 -10.30 0.20 3.30
CA PHE A 128 -9.39 -0.42 2.36
C PHE A 128 -7.99 0.19 2.44
N VAL A 129 -7.88 1.52 2.42
CA VAL A 129 -6.59 2.23 2.51
C VAL A 129 -5.92 1.98 3.87
N CYS A 130 -6.67 2.03 4.95
CA CYS A 130 -6.15 1.71 6.28
C CYS A 130 -5.59 0.28 6.34
N GLY A 131 -6.32 -0.71 5.82
CA GLY A 131 -5.87 -2.09 5.76
C GLY A 131 -4.62 -2.27 4.88
N LEU A 132 -4.54 -1.57 3.75
CA LEU A 132 -3.40 -1.62 2.85
C LEU A 132 -2.11 -1.11 3.50
N LEU A 133 -2.23 -0.07 4.33
CA LEU A 133 -1.10 0.59 4.97
C LEU A 133 -0.85 0.11 6.40
N SER A 134 -1.68 -0.77 6.94
CA SER A 134 -1.65 -1.20 8.35
C SER A 134 -0.32 -1.81 8.82
N GLN A 135 0.56 -2.21 7.90
CA GLN A 135 1.87 -2.80 8.22
C GLN A 135 3.03 -2.02 7.60
N ILE A 136 2.80 -0.77 7.20
CA ILE A 136 3.82 0.01 6.50
C ILE A 136 5.07 0.25 7.35
N GLY A 137 4.96 0.24 8.67
CA GLY A 137 6.06 0.32 9.60
C GLY A 137 7.10 -0.78 9.41
N ARG A 138 6.68 -2.03 9.07
CA ARG A 138 7.61 -3.13 8.74
C ARG A 138 8.46 -2.81 7.52
N LEU A 139 7.86 -2.24 6.47
CA LEU A 139 8.59 -1.80 5.30
C LEU A 139 9.54 -0.65 5.62
N ALA A 140 9.15 0.25 6.53
CA ALA A 140 10.01 1.33 7.00
C ALA A 140 11.24 0.79 7.72
N LEU A 141 11.08 -0.15 8.67
CA LEU A 141 12.20 -0.80 9.37
C LEU A 141 13.12 -1.55 8.40
N ALA A 142 12.57 -2.34 7.48
CA ALA A 142 13.33 -3.04 6.43
C ALA A 142 14.13 -2.09 5.54
N SER A 143 13.63 -0.86 5.31
CA SER A 143 14.28 0.13 4.46
C SER A 143 15.35 0.95 5.19
N ILE A 144 15.11 1.28 6.46
CA ILE A 144 16.00 2.13 7.28
C ILE A 144 17.14 1.30 7.89
N TYR A 145 16.82 0.10 8.37
CA TYR A 145 17.75 -0.79 9.09
C TYR A 145 17.85 -2.18 8.44
N PRO A 146 18.16 -2.28 7.12
CA PRO A 146 18.02 -3.53 6.37
C PRO A 146 18.81 -4.70 6.96
N GLN A 147 20.05 -4.48 7.43
CA GLN A 147 20.89 -5.54 7.99
C GLN A 147 20.36 -6.00 9.35
N LYS A 148 20.09 -5.07 10.26
CA LYS A 148 19.59 -5.37 11.60
C LYS A 148 18.22 -6.03 11.55
N TYR A 149 17.33 -5.51 10.71
CA TYR A 149 15.99 -6.08 10.55
C TYR A 149 16.03 -7.46 9.90
N SER A 150 16.95 -7.68 8.94
CA SER A 150 17.18 -9.00 8.36
C SER A 150 17.58 -10.03 9.41
N THR A 151 18.46 -9.66 10.37
CA THR A 151 18.86 -10.53 11.48
C THR A 151 17.68 -10.90 12.38
N ILE A 152 16.80 -9.96 12.70
CA ILE A 152 15.58 -10.24 13.47
C ILE A 152 14.69 -11.24 12.72
N LEU A 153 14.50 -11.04 11.42
CA LEU A 153 13.63 -11.89 10.61
C LEU A 153 14.19 -13.27 10.32
N GLU A 154 15.53 -13.47 10.41
CA GLU A 154 16.19 -14.75 10.23
C GLU A 154 15.66 -15.82 11.22
N GLY A 155 15.37 -15.39 12.46
CA GLY A 155 14.78 -16.25 13.49
C GLY A 155 13.34 -16.66 13.26
N LYS A 156 12.69 -16.11 12.23
CA LYS A 156 11.25 -16.32 11.95
C LYS A 156 10.37 -16.13 13.18
N PRO A 157 10.48 -14.97 13.86
CA PRO A 157 9.73 -14.73 15.08
C PRO A 157 8.21 -14.76 14.81
N SER A 158 7.45 -15.15 15.82
CA SER A 158 5.99 -14.91 15.84
C SER A 158 5.72 -13.39 15.88
N ASP A 159 4.50 -12.97 15.58
CA ASP A 159 4.16 -11.53 15.57
C ASP A 159 4.46 -10.86 16.92
N SER A 160 4.15 -11.52 18.04
CA SER A 160 4.43 -10.99 19.38
C SER A 160 5.92 -10.91 19.70
N GLU A 161 6.71 -11.89 19.28
CA GLU A 161 8.16 -11.88 19.43
C GLU A 161 8.80 -10.80 18.56
N LEU A 162 8.25 -10.61 17.35
CA LEU A 162 8.73 -9.57 16.43
C LEU A 162 8.59 -8.17 17.05
N LEU A 163 7.41 -7.84 17.61
CA LEU A 163 7.18 -6.56 18.29
C LEU A 163 8.19 -6.33 19.43
N LEU A 164 8.44 -7.37 20.25
CA LEU A 164 9.40 -7.26 21.36
C LEU A 164 10.83 -7.05 20.87
N GLN A 165 11.25 -7.77 19.82
CA GLN A 165 12.58 -7.63 19.24
C GLN A 165 12.78 -6.29 18.55
N GLU A 166 11.78 -5.80 17.83
CA GLU A 166 11.78 -4.47 17.22
C GLU A 166 11.91 -3.37 18.28
N SER A 167 11.04 -3.40 19.30
CA SER A 167 11.08 -2.43 20.41
C SER A 167 12.42 -2.47 21.15
N GLY A 168 13.00 -3.68 21.36
CA GLY A 168 14.30 -3.85 22.02
C GLY A 168 15.45 -3.32 21.18
N GLU A 169 15.46 -3.53 19.87
CA GLU A 169 16.57 -3.14 18.98
C GLU A 169 16.49 -1.69 18.50
N PHE A 170 15.27 -1.19 18.23
CA PHE A 170 15.04 0.11 17.60
C PHE A 170 14.43 1.14 18.53
N GLY A 171 13.94 0.74 19.70
CA GLY A 171 13.20 1.60 20.64
C GLY A 171 11.76 1.90 20.19
N ILE A 172 11.31 1.28 19.11
CA ILE A 172 9.98 1.43 18.53
C ILE A 172 9.66 0.18 17.70
N ASP A 173 8.42 -0.27 17.70
CA ASP A 173 7.97 -1.36 16.85
C ASP A 173 7.26 -0.88 15.57
N HIS A 174 6.96 -1.82 14.67
CA HIS A 174 6.33 -1.49 13.39
C HIS A 174 4.89 -1.00 13.53
N VAL A 175 4.18 -1.34 14.60
CA VAL A 175 2.80 -0.88 14.83
C VAL A 175 2.80 0.59 15.25
N GLU A 176 3.74 0.99 16.11
CA GLU A 176 3.92 2.38 16.52
C GLU A 176 4.41 3.28 15.36
N LEU A 177 5.08 2.68 14.35
CA LEU A 177 5.53 3.37 13.14
C LEU A 177 4.44 3.51 12.07
N THR A 178 3.31 2.79 12.18
CA THR A 178 2.22 2.80 11.22
C THR A 178 1.21 3.90 11.52
#